data_d5d85aceb41e29d6d2ed3ec000a081a0
#
_entry.id   d5d85aceb41e29d6d2ed3ec000a081a0
#
_cell.length_a   1.000
_cell.length_b   1.000
_cell.length_c   1.000
_cell.angle_alpha   90.00
_cell.angle_beta   90.00
_cell.angle_gamma   90.00
#
_symmetry.space_group_name_H-M   'P 1'
#
loop_
_entity.id
_entity.type
_entity.pdbx_description
1 polymer ?
#
loop_
_entity_poly.entity_id
_entity_poly.type
_entity_poly.pdbx_seq_one_letter_code
_entity_poly.pdbx_strand_id
1 'polypeptide(L)'
;RNLSLSYANDHIMVGLTPSNPALNNMDEFLSSAHKRRYPRGSTIIFAGEVSDSIFYITKGSVSVIIEDDNGREIIVAYLNEGDFFGEIAMLGEGTRTAWVKAKTECEVAELGYQKFVELSQRDTRILHQLITQLAERLGKTTQKVGDLAFLDVTGRVAHALLDLSTQPDAMTHPDGMQIKITRQEIGRIVGCSREMVGRVLKTIEEQGLVTVKGKTMVVLGTR
;
A
#
# COMPACT_ATOMS: atom_id res chain seq x y z
N ARG A 1 -38.10 4.97 -4.22
CA ARG A 1 -37.45 5.00 -5.55
C ARG A 1 -36.09 4.38 -5.40
N ASN A 2 -35.99 3.13 -5.82
CA ASN A 2 -34.72 2.38 -5.86
C ASN A 2 -33.81 2.99 -6.91
N LEU A 3 -32.67 3.53 -6.49
CA LEU A 3 -31.55 3.85 -7.37
C LEU A 3 -30.59 2.65 -7.33
N SER A 4 -30.74 1.74 -8.28
CA SER A 4 -29.71 0.76 -8.61
C SER A 4 -28.61 1.47 -9.40
N LEU A 5 -27.49 1.79 -8.79
CA LEU A 5 -26.28 2.20 -9.48
C LEU A 5 -25.58 0.95 -10.02
N SER A 6 -25.97 0.57 -11.23
CA SER A 6 -25.20 -0.35 -12.07
C SER A 6 -24.12 0.48 -12.76
N TYR A 7 -22.92 0.53 -12.18
CA TYR A 7 -21.74 0.92 -12.94
C TYR A 7 -21.24 -0.32 -13.69
N ALA A 8 -21.60 -0.41 -14.96
CA ALA A 8 -20.97 -1.30 -15.90
C ALA A 8 -19.51 -0.86 -16.08
N ASN A 9 -18.58 -1.60 -15.46
CA ASN A 9 -17.16 -1.52 -15.76
C ASN A 9 -16.90 -2.27 -17.08
N ASP A 10 -17.19 -1.65 -18.21
CA ASP A 10 -16.60 -2.03 -19.49
C ASP A 10 -15.17 -1.50 -19.56
N HIS A 11 -14.29 -2.09 -18.75
CA HIS A 11 -12.86 -1.98 -19.03
C HIS A 11 -12.53 -2.93 -20.18
N ILE A 12 -12.15 -2.32 -21.31
CA ILE A 12 -11.44 -3.00 -22.39
C ILE A 12 -10.24 -3.70 -21.75
N MET A 13 -10.42 -4.99 -21.49
CA MET A 13 -9.34 -5.89 -21.14
C MET A 13 -8.48 -6.06 -22.39
N VAL A 14 -7.54 -5.12 -22.59
CA VAL A 14 -6.37 -5.44 -23.38
C VAL A 14 -5.66 -6.53 -22.58
N GLY A 15 -5.77 -7.75 -23.07
CA GLY A 15 -5.26 -8.95 -22.43
C GLY A 15 -3.73 -8.91 -22.30
N LEU A 16 -3.26 -8.24 -21.27
CA LEU A 16 -1.95 -8.48 -20.70
C LEU A 16 -2.17 -9.50 -19.58
N THR A 17 -2.21 -10.77 -19.97
CA THR A 17 -2.11 -11.87 -19.01
C THR A 17 -0.82 -11.67 -18.21
N PRO A 18 -0.88 -11.62 -16.86
CA PRO A 18 0.31 -11.54 -16.03
C PRO A 18 0.92 -12.92 -15.85
N SER A 19 1.31 -13.55 -16.94
CA SER A 19 2.12 -14.76 -16.94
C SER A 19 3.26 -14.59 -17.94
N ASN A 20 4.13 -13.64 -17.63
CA ASN A 20 5.40 -13.55 -18.35
C ASN A 20 6.47 -14.18 -17.44
N PRO A 21 7.00 -15.38 -17.79
CA PRO A 21 8.09 -16.02 -17.05
C PRO A 21 9.42 -15.26 -17.15
N ALA A 22 9.42 -14.07 -17.71
CA ALA A 22 10.61 -13.24 -17.95
C ALA A 22 10.96 -12.28 -16.81
N LEU A 23 10.31 -12.36 -15.64
CA LEU A 23 10.55 -11.45 -14.49
C LEU A 23 11.72 -11.90 -13.59
N ASN A 24 12.50 -12.89 -13.97
CA ASN A 24 13.66 -13.34 -13.20
C ASN A 24 14.93 -12.47 -13.37
N ASN A 25 14.82 -11.25 -13.92
CA ASN A 25 15.98 -10.36 -14.06
C ASN A 25 16.15 -9.35 -12.93
N MET A 26 15.49 -9.57 -11.80
CA MET A 26 15.86 -8.90 -10.54
C MET A 26 17.18 -9.44 -9.98
N ASP A 27 17.74 -10.51 -10.56
CA ASP A 27 18.97 -11.13 -10.07
C ASP A 27 20.17 -10.15 -10.15
N GLU A 28 20.28 -9.37 -11.22
CA GLU A 28 21.35 -8.38 -11.34
C GLU A 28 21.15 -7.21 -10.36
N PHE A 29 19.91 -6.74 -10.18
CA PHE A 29 19.56 -5.76 -9.17
C PHE A 29 19.88 -6.29 -7.76
N LEU A 30 19.39 -7.49 -7.43
CA LEU A 30 19.56 -8.11 -6.11
C LEU A 30 20.99 -8.46 -5.80
N SER A 31 21.82 -8.82 -6.80
CA SER A 31 23.25 -9.10 -6.63
C SER A 31 24.07 -7.83 -6.43
N SER A 32 23.62 -6.69 -6.97
CA SER A 32 24.26 -5.37 -6.83
C SER A 32 23.79 -4.58 -5.63
N ALA A 33 22.68 -4.97 -4.99
CA ALA A 33 22.07 -4.25 -3.88
C ALA A 33 22.58 -4.75 -2.51
N HIS A 34 22.57 -3.86 -1.53
CA HIS A 34 22.81 -4.19 -0.14
C HIS A 34 21.52 -4.69 0.51
N LYS A 35 21.52 -5.95 0.97
CA LYS A 35 20.36 -6.54 1.67
C LYS A 35 20.38 -6.15 3.14
N ARG A 36 19.23 -5.62 3.62
CA ARG A 36 19.05 -5.23 5.03
C ARG A 36 17.75 -5.84 5.58
N ARG A 37 17.81 -6.19 6.86
CA ARG A 37 16.65 -6.68 7.62
C ARG A 37 16.17 -5.61 8.57
N TYR A 38 14.86 -5.44 8.63
CA TYR A 38 14.21 -4.49 9.51
C TYR A 38 13.15 -5.19 10.36
N PRO A 39 13.25 -5.12 11.69
CA PRO A 39 12.20 -5.61 12.57
C PRO A 39 10.88 -4.85 12.34
N ARG A 40 9.77 -5.51 12.66
CA ARG A 40 8.46 -4.86 12.63
C ARG A 40 8.47 -3.56 13.44
N GLY A 41 7.93 -2.48 12.85
CA GLY A 41 7.80 -1.16 13.47
C GLY A 41 9.01 -0.25 13.31
N SER A 42 10.16 -0.74 12.80
CA SER A 42 11.31 0.11 12.56
C SER A 42 11.11 1.01 11.34
N THR A 43 11.69 2.20 11.39
CA THR A 43 11.71 3.15 10.27
C THR A 43 12.83 2.78 9.31
N ILE A 44 12.50 2.70 8.03
CA ILE A 44 13.44 2.40 6.94
C ILE A 44 13.84 3.70 6.23
N ILE A 45 12.87 4.59 5.99
CA ILE A 45 13.08 5.91 5.39
C ILE A 45 12.50 6.96 6.32
N PHE A 46 13.25 8.04 6.51
CA PHE A 46 12.85 9.24 7.24
C PHE A 46 12.49 10.36 6.26
N ALA A 47 11.30 10.95 6.39
CA ALA A 47 10.88 12.07 5.56
C ALA A 47 11.83 13.27 5.75
N GLY A 48 12.14 14.00 4.67
CA GLY A 48 13.02 15.17 4.69
C GLY A 48 14.52 14.84 4.57
N GLU A 49 14.94 13.58 4.72
CA GLU A 49 16.35 13.22 4.50
C GLU A 49 16.72 13.30 3.02
N VAL A 50 17.93 13.79 2.74
CA VAL A 50 18.52 13.69 1.40
C VAL A 50 18.84 12.23 1.11
N SER A 51 18.57 11.79 -0.09
CA SER A 51 18.75 10.38 -0.45
C SER A 51 19.26 10.19 -1.87
N ASP A 52 20.06 9.14 -2.00
CA ASP A 52 20.67 8.68 -3.23
C ASP A 52 20.40 7.18 -3.51
N SER A 53 19.40 6.60 -2.87
CA SER A 53 19.10 5.17 -2.99
C SER A 53 17.62 4.86 -3.22
N ILE A 54 17.37 3.75 -3.93
CA ILE A 54 16.08 3.11 -4.14
C ILE A 54 16.07 1.75 -3.43
N PHE A 55 14.91 1.33 -2.99
CA PHE A 55 14.69 0.08 -2.25
C PHE A 55 13.74 -0.85 -3.00
N TYR A 56 13.96 -2.14 -2.85
CA TYR A 56 13.07 -3.21 -3.32
C TYR A 56 12.75 -4.16 -2.18
N ILE A 57 11.48 -4.48 -1.97
CA ILE A 57 11.04 -5.39 -0.91
C ILE A 57 11.21 -6.83 -1.37
N THR A 58 12.12 -7.56 -0.75
CA THR A 58 12.33 -8.99 -1.03
C THR A 58 11.51 -9.88 -0.12
N LYS A 59 11.07 -9.36 1.04
CA LYS A 59 10.17 -10.06 1.97
C LYS A 59 9.48 -9.08 2.88
N GLY A 60 8.22 -9.35 3.19
CA GLY A 60 7.43 -8.58 4.14
C GLY A 60 6.68 -7.42 3.50
N SER A 61 6.24 -6.48 4.33
CA SER A 61 5.46 -5.32 3.89
C SER A 61 5.80 -4.07 4.70
N VAL A 62 5.67 -2.91 4.07
CA VAL A 62 5.93 -1.60 4.67
C VAL A 62 4.71 -0.70 4.56
N SER A 63 4.60 0.29 5.45
CA SER A 63 3.65 1.38 5.38
C SER A 63 4.35 2.68 5.00
N VAL A 64 3.80 3.39 4.01
CA VAL A 64 4.22 4.73 3.61
C VAL A 64 3.35 5.73 4.36
N ILE A 65 3.96 6.65 5.09
CA ILE A 65 3.27 7.54 6.04
C ILE A 65 3.68 8.97 5.73
N ILE A 66 2.70 9.86 5.67
CA ILE A 66 2.91 11.31 5.71
C ILE A 66 2.43 11.84 7.06
N GLU A 67 3.04 12.93 7.50
CA GLU A 67 2.74 13.59 8.76
C GLU A 67 2.49 15.08 8.51
N ASP A 68 1.50 15.66 9.18
CA ASP A 68 1.26 17.09 9.15
C ASP A 68 2.06 17.82 10.24
N ASP A 69 2.03 19.16 10.20
CA ASP A 69 2.75 20.02 11.16
C ASP A 69 2.32 19.80 12.63
N ASN A 70 1.18 19.14 12.87
CA ASN A 70 0.68 18.81 14.20
C ASN A 70 1.02 17.37 14.65
N GLY A 71 1.83 16.65 13.88
CA GLY A 71 2.22 15.28 14.17
C GLY A 71 1.12 14.24 13.89
N ARG A 72 0.09 14.58 13.09
CA ARG A 72 -0.92 13.62 12.67
C ARG A 72 -0.41 12.82 11.47
N GLU A 73 -0.41 11.50 11.64
CA GLU A 73 0.05 10.58 10.60
C GLU A 73 -1.13 10.08 9.75
N ILE A 74 -0.91 9.98 8.43
CA ILE A 74 -1.78 9.31 7.47
C ILE A 74 -1.00 8.23 6.75
N ILE A 75 -1.54 7.02 6.68
CA ILE A 75 -0.99 5.93 5.86
C ILE A 75 -1.51 6.09 4.43
N VAL A 76 -0.61 6.47 3.53
CA VAL A 76 -0.95 6.70 2.12
C VAL A 76 -0.88 5.43 1.28
N ALA A 77 -0.01 4.48 1.64
CA ALA A 77 0.12 3.20 0.94
C ALA A 77 0.66 2.09 1.85
N TYR A 78 0.30 0.85 1.53
CA TYR A 78 1.06 -0.34 1.91
C TYR A 78 1.78 -0.85 0.67
N LEU A 79 3.05 -1.21 0.86
CA LEU A 79 3.87 -1.81 -0.18
C LEU A 79 4.30 -3.20 0.30
N ASN A 80 4.35 -4.15 -0.63
CA ASN A 80 4.53 -5.55 -0.34
C ASN A 80 5.78 -6.11 -1.05
N GLU A 81 6.05 -7.37 -0.87
CA GLU A 81 7.09 -8.08 -1.62
C GLU A 81 6.94 -7.85 -3.13
N GLY A 82 8.03 -7.51 -3.80
CA GLY A 82 8.04 -7.14 -5.20
C GLY A 82 7.92 -5.65 -5.50
N ASP A 83 7.62 -4.82 -4.50
CA ASP A 83 7.48 -3.38 -4.67
C ASP A 83 8.81 -2.63 -4.52
N PHE A 84 9.01 -1.62 -5.39
CA PHE A 84 10.03 -0.59 -5.21
C PHE A 84 9.52 0.54 -4.33
N PHE A 85 10.40 1.20 -3.61
CA PHE A 85 10.11 2.44 -2.89
C PHE A 85 11.35 3.33 -2.76
N GLY A 86 11.12 4.62 -2.44
CA GLY A 86 12.18 5.61 -2.38
C GLY A 86 12.52 6.25 -3.73
N GLU A 87 11.81 5.89 -4.79
CA GLU A 87 12.00 6.37 -6.16
C GLU A 87 11.68 7.86 -6.35
N ILE A 88 10.75 8.42 -5.53
CA ILE A 88 10.31 9.82 -5.68
C ILE A 88 11.48 10.78 -5.46
N ALA A 89 12.34 10.51 -4.50
CA ALA A 89 13.52 11.32 -4.26
C ALA A 89 14.52 11.30 -5.44
N MET A 90 14.59 10.19 -6.16
CA MET A 90 15.44 10.05 -7.34
C MET A 90 14.96 10.90 -8.53
N LEU A 91 13.64 10.94 -8.73
CA LEU A 91 13.01 11.62 -9.88
C LEU A 91 12.59 13.07 -9.57
N GLY A 92 12.65 13.48 -8.32
CA GLY A 92 12.24 14.80 -7.82
C GLY A 92 13.40 15.63 -7.25
N GLU A 93 13.17 16.27 -6.11
CA GLU A 93 14.10 17.21 -5.49
C GLU A 93 15.22 16.57 -4.65
N GLY A 94 15.40 15.28 -4.70
CA GLY A 94 16.45 14.55 -3.97
C GLY A 94 16.16 14.33 -2.48
N THR A 95 14.99 14.71 -1.99
CA THR A 95 14.56 14.54 -0.60
C THR A 95 13.46 13.51 -0.46
N ARG A 96 13.46 12.78 0.65
CA ARG A 96 12.42 11.79 0.98
C ARG A 96 11.11 12.50 1.30
N THR A 97 10.04 12.17 0.58
CA THR A 97 8.74 12.83 0.70
C THR A 97 7.83 12.22 1.78
N ALA A 98 8.18 11.04 2.29
CA ALA A 98 7.38 10.30 3.26
C ALA A 98 8.26 9.43 4.15
N TRP A 99 7.71 9.06 5.32
CA TRP A 99 8.25 8.02 6.18
C TRP A 99 7.90 6.65 5.61
N VAL A 100 8.82 5.69 5.70
CA VAL A 100 8.53 4.29 5.40
C VAL A 100 8.88 3.45 6.62
N LYS A 101 7.87 2.74 7.16
CA LYS A 101 8.00 1.90 8.36
C LYS A 101 7.69 0.44 8.03
N ALA A 102 8.44 -0.48 8.60
CA ALA A 102 8.22 -1.91 8.47
C ALA A 102 6.89 -2.32 9.14
N LYS A 103 5.89 -2.74 8.36
CA LYS A 103 4.59 -3.24 8.86
C LYS A 103 4.74 -4.66 9.44
N THR A 104 5.56 -5.47 8.80
CA THR A 104 6.00 -6.80 9.25
C THR A 104 7.52 -6.79 9.42
N GLU A 105 8.13 -7.91 9.80
CA GLU A 105 9.56 -8.09 9.58
C GLU A 105 9.84 -8.05 8.09
N CYS A 106 10.79 -7.21 7.65
CA CYS A 106 11.10 -6.95 6.25
C CYS A 106 12.54 -7.27 5.91
N GLU A 107 12.75 -7.81 4.71
CA GLU A 107 14.03 -7.80 4.03
C GLU A 107 13.91 -6.90 2.81
N VAL A 108 14.84 -5.95 2.69
CA VAL A 108 14.88 -5.01 1.57
C VAL A 108 16.24 -5.00 0.91
N ALA A 109 16.28 -4.83 -0.38
CA ALA A 109 17.48 -4.62 -1.18
C ALA A 109 17.61 -3.13 -1.49
N GLU A 110 18.66 -2.49 -1.00
CA GLU A 110 18.99 -1.07 -1.18
C GLU A 110 20.02 -0.92 -2.29
N LEU A 111 19.74 -0.09 -3.28
CA LEU A 111 20.64 0.19 -4.40
C LEU A 111 20.80 1.70 -4.60
N GLY A 112 22.03 2.17 -4.77
CA GLY A 112 22.31 3.58 -5.10
C GLY A 112 21.73 3.98 -6.45
N TYR A 113 21.23 5.21 -6.59
CA TYR A 113 20.58 5.71 -7.79
C TYR A 113 21.45 5.61 -9.04
N GLN A 114 22.75 5.94 -8.92
CA GLN A 114 23.66 5.83 -10.05
C GLN A 114 23.71 4.40 -10.59
N LYS A 115 23.81 3.42 -9.70
CA LYS A 115 23.81 2.01 -10.08
C LYS A 115 22.47 1.54 -10.66
N PHE A 116 21.36 2.04 -10.11
CA PHE A 116 20.03 1.77 -10.66
C PHE A 116 19.91 2.30 -12.09
N VAL A 117 20.41 3.50 -12.37
CA VAL A 117 20.41 4.07 -13.75
C VAL A 117 21.26 3.22 -14.68
N GLU A 118 22.47 2.81 -14.27
CA GLU A 118 23.32 1.92 -15.08
C GLU A 118 22.61 0.59 -15.41
N LEU A 119 21.97 -0.04 -14.43
CA LEU A 119 21.24 -1.29 -14.63
C LEU A 119 20.05 -1.10 -15.56
N SER A 120 19.29 0.00 -15.39
CA SER A 120 18.12 0.29 -16.20
C SER A 120 18.45 0.60 -17.66
N GLN A 121 19.64 1.10 -17.94
CA GLN A 121 20.12 1.28 -19.32
C GLN A 121 20.47 -0.07 -20.00
N ARG A 122 20.90 -1.06 -19.24
CA ARG A 122 21.20 -2.41 -19.73
C ARG A 122 19.94 -3.26 -19.87
N ASP A 123 19.02 -3.11 -18.91
CA ASP A 123 17.76 -3.85 -18.87
C ASP A 123 16.58 -2.92 -18.54
N THR A 124 15.88 -2.48 -19.58
CA THR A 124 14.73 -1.58 -19.46
C THR A 124 13.52 -2.20 -18.74
N ARG A 125 13.50 -3.53 -18.51
CA ARG A 125 12.41 -4.22 -17.81
C ARG A 125 12.28 -3.74 -16.37
N ILE A 126 13.38 -3.37 -15.71
CA ILE A 126 13.38 -2.79 -14.36
C ILE A 126 12.58 -1.48 -14.35
N LEU A 127 12.81 -0.60 -15.35
CA LEU A 127 12.05 0.64 -15.49
C LEU A 127 10.58 0.35 -15.80
N HIS A 128 10.29 -0.63 -16.63
CA HIS A 128 8.90 -1.00 -16.95
C HIS A 128 8.15 -1.46 -15.69
N GLN A 129 8.78 -2.27 -14.85
CA GLN A 129 8.22 -2.69 -13.57
C GLN A 129 7.97 -1.49 -12.64
N LEU A 130 8.94 -0.59 -12.50
CA LEU A 130 8.80 0.62 -11.69
C LEU A 130 7.66 1.51 -12.20
N ILE A 131 7.59 1.76 -13.52
CA ILE A 131 6.53 2.58 -14.14
C ILE A 131 5.15 1.96 -13.91
N THR A 132 5.01 0.65 -14.06
CA THR A 132 3.76 -0.06 -13.80
C THR A 132 3.31 0.13 -12.36
N GLN A 133 4.21 -0.05 -11.39
CA GLN A 133 3.90 0.17 -9.97
C GLN A 133 3.52 1.63 -9.68
N LEU A 134 4.21 2.59 -10.30
CA LEU A 134 3.88 4.02 -10.13
C LEU A 134 2.50 4.36 -10.72
N ALA A 135 2.15 3.81 -11.86
CA ALA A 135 0.83 3.99 -12.48
C ALA A 135 -0.29 3.41 -11.58
N GLU A 136 -0.09 2.21 -11.03
CA GLU A 136 -1.04 1.60 -10.09
C GLU A 136 -1.18 2.43 -8.80
N ARG A 137 -0.07 2.93 -8.24
CA ARG A 137 -0.07 3.79 -7.05
C ARG A 137 -0.78 5.12 -7.31
N LEU A 138 -0.56 5.72 -8.48
CA LEU A 138 -1.25 6.94 -8.89
C LEU A 138 -2.76 6.70 -8.98
N GLY A 139 -3.20 5.59 -9.59
CA GLY A 139 -4.61 5.20 -9.65
C GLY A 139 -5.25 5.06 -8.26
N LYS A 140 -4.60 4.31 -7.36
CA LYS A 140 -5.05 4.15 -5.96
C LYS A 140 -5.08 5.48 -5.20
N THR A 141 -4.10 6.35 -5.41
CA THR A 141 -4.06 7.67 -4.77
C THR A 141 -5.18 8.57 -5.29
N THR A 142 -5.44 8.55 -6.62
CA THR A 142 -6.55 9.28 -7.22
C THR A 142 -7.89 8.81 -6.65
N GLN A 143 -8.08 7.51 -6.47
CA GLN A 143 -9.28 6.97 -5.84
C GLN A 143 -9.42 7.45 -4.39
N LYS A 144 -8.35 7.44 -3.59
CA LYS A 144 -8.38 7.98 -2.21
C LYS A 144 -8.74 9.46 -2.16
N VAL A 145 -8.27 10.26 -3.12
CA VAL A 145 -8.67 11.68 -3.25
C VAL A 145 -10.17 11.78 -3.52
N GLY A 146 -10.70 10.94 -4.43
CA GLY A 146 -12.15 10.83 -4.67
C GLY A 146 -12.93 10.44 -3.42
N ASP A 147 -12.47 9.44 -2.68
CA ASP A 147 -13.08 9.00 -1.42
C ASP A 147 -13.12 10.12 -0.37
N LEU A 148 -12.04 10.89 -0.25
CA LEU A 148 -11.98 12.04 0.65
C LEU A 148 -12.96 13.16 0.24
N ALA A 149 -13.17 13.35 -1.05
CA ALA A 149 -14.05 14.41 -1.59
C ALA A 149 -15.54 14.03 -1.57
N PHE A 150 -15.88 12.75 -1.77
CA PHE A 150 -17.24 12.33 -2.05
C PHE A 150 -17.84 11.37 -1.01
N LEU A 151 -17.02 10.68 -0.20
CA LEU A 151 -17.51 9.74 0.80
C LEU A 151 -17.49 10.36 2.21
N ASP A 152 -18.50 10.03 3.00
CA ASP A 152 -18.47 10.25 4.44
C ASP A 152 -17.46 9.31 5.15
N VAL A 153 -17.27 9.47 6.44
CA VAL A 153 -16.33 8.65 7.22
C VAL A 153 -16.71 7.17 7.16
N THR A 154 -18.01 6.86 7.13
CA THR A 154 -18.51 5.47 7.05
C THR A 154 -18.10 4.81 5.74
N GLY A 155 -18.31 5.49 4.63
CA GLY A 155 -17.90 5.02 3.31
C GLY A 155 -16.38 4.82 3.21
N ARG A 156 -15.58 5.77 3.73
CA ARG A 156 -14.12 5.64 3.73
C ARG A 156 -13.62 4.47 4.58
N VAL A 157 -14.21 4.23 5.75
CA VAL A 157 -13.88 3.06 6.58
C VAL A 157 -14.24 1.76 5.85
N ALA A 158 -15.42 1.68 5.22
CA ALA A 158 -15.82 0.51 4.46
C ALA A 158 -14.86 0.24 3.29
N HIS A 159 -14.49 1.24 2.49
CA HIS A 159 -13.48 1.11 1.43
C HIS A 159 -12.12 0.65 1.97
N ALA A 160 -11.65 1.25 3.07
CA ALA A 160 -10.38 0.84 3.69
C ALA A 160 -10.40 -0.64 4.15
N LEU A 161 -11.52 -1.15 4.67
CA LEU A 161 -11.65 -2.55 5.05
C LEU A 161 -11.64 -3.48 3.81
N LEU A 162 -12.27 -3.08 2.71
CA LEU A 162 -12.23 -3.81 1.44
C LEU A 162 -10.81 -3.85 0.89
N ASP A 163 -10.11 -2.72 0.83
CA ASP A 163 -8.70 -2.66 0.39
C ASP A 163 -7.79 -3.54 1.25
N LEU A 164 -8.01 -3.54 2.58
CA LEU A 164 -7.24 -4.37 3.49
C LEU A 164 -7.54 -5.86 3.31
N SER A 165 -8.75 -6.23 2.89
CA SER A 165 -9.11 -7.62 2.62
C SER A 165 -8.41 -8.20 1.39
N THR A 166 -7.86 -7.36 0.52
CA THR A 166 -7.05 -7.76 -0.65
C THR A 166 -5.55 -7.79 -0.38
N GLN A 167 -5.10 -7.37 0.81
CA GLN A 167 -3.67 -7.38 1.15
C GLN A 167 -3.17 -8.82 1.37
N PRO A 168 -1.88 -9.10 1.11
CA PRO A 168 -1.30 -10.44 1.26
C PRO A 168 -1.38 -11.04 2.67
N ASP A 169 -1.55 -10.21 3.70
CA ASP A 169 -1.70 -10.63 5.09
C ASP A 169 -3.17 -10.87 5.51
N ALA A 170 -4.12 -10.67 4.61
CA ALA A 170 -5.51 -11.08 4.81
C ALA A 170 -5.64 -12.61 4.70
N MET A 171 -6.49 -13.18 5.54
CA MET A 171 -6.70 -14.63 5.60
C MET A 171 -8.12 -15.00 5.19
N THR A 172 -8.28 -16.09 4.46
CA THR A 172 -9.58 -16.63 4.11
C THR A 172 -10.35 -17.06 5.38
N HIS A 173 -11.61 -16.67 5.48
CA HIS A 173 -12.54 -17.04 6.54
C HIS A 173 -13.82 -17.61 5.90
N PRO A 174 -14.57 -18.55 6.54
CA PRO A 174 -15.82 -19.10 5.98
C PRO A 174 -16.82 -18.03 5.51
N ASP A 175 -16.91 -16.92 6.21
CA ASP A 175 -17.87 -15.85 5.95
C ASP A 175 -17.31 -14.68 5.12
N GLY A 176 -16.00 -14.69 4.75
CA GLY A 176 -15.36 -13.60 4.01
C GLY A 176 -13.84 -13.58 4.16
N MET A 177 -13.26 -12.39 4.31
CA MET A 177 -11.82 -12.22 4.51
C MET A 177 -11.52 -11.68 5.91
N GLN A 178 -10.62 -12.36 6.61
CA GLN A 178 -10.15 -11.94 7.93
C GLN A 178 -8.93 -11.04 7.83
N ILE A 179 -9.00 -9.88 8.46
CA ILE A 179 -7.90 -8.92 8.58
C ILE A 179 -7.55 -8.70 10.06
N LYS A 180 -6.31 -8.31 10.33
CA LYS A 180 -5.83 -8.00 11.67
C LYS A 180 -5.28 -6.58 11.73
N ILE A 181 -6.11 -5.64 12.22
CA ILE A 181 -5.80 -4.21 12.21
C ILE A 181 -6.36 -3.52 13.47
N THR A 182 -5.73 -2.45 13.91
CA THR A 182 -6.22 -1.63 15.02
C THR A 182 -7.12 -0.50 14.53
N ARG A 183 -8.07 -0.05 15.39
CA ARG A 183 -8.88 1.15 15.09
C ARG A 183 -8.02 2.40 14.86
N GLN A 184 -6.90 2.52 15.54
CA GLN A 184 -5.97 3.62 15.36
C GLN A 184 -5.34 3.58 13.95
N GLU A 185 -4.96 2.41 13.48
CA GLU A 185 -4.39 2.23 12.13
C GLU A 185 -5.44 2.51 11.04
N ILE A 186 -6.69 2.04 11.21
CA ILE A 186 -7.80 2.41 10.32
C ILE A 186 -7.98 3.94 10.32
N GLY A 187 -7.94 4.58 11.48
CA GLY A 187 -8.02 6.04 11.59
C GLY A 187 -6.93 6.77 10.77
N ARG A 188 -5.70 6.25 10.79
CA ARG A 188 -4.59 6.77 9.97
C ARG A 188 -4.79 6.54 8.47
N ILE A 189 -5.48 5.46 8.06
CA ILE A 189 -5.77 5.19 6.64
C ILE A 189 -6.82 6.15 6.10
N VAL A 190 -7.88 6.41 6.90
CA VAL A 190 -9.06 7.17 6.46
C VAL A 190 -9.07 8.64 6.89
N GLY A 191 -8.08 9.05 7.68
CA GLY A 191 -7.95 10.43 8.15
C GLY A 191 -9.01 10.82 9.20
N CYS A 192 -9.28 9.93 10.20
CA CYS A 192 -10.18 10.25 11.30
C CYS A 192 -9.70 9.70 12.65
N SER A 193 -10.36 10.08 13.76
CA SER A 193 -9.99 9.64 15.09
C SER A 193 -10.33 8.16 15.32
N ARG A 194 -9.60 7.51 16.26
CA ARG A 194 -9.85 6.13 16.70
C ARG A 194 -11.28 5.95 17.24
N GLU A 195 -11.80 6.96 17.92
CA GLU A 195 -13.15 6.96 18.50
C GLU A 195 -14.21 6.96 17.37
N MET A 196 -13.97 7.75 16.32
CA MET A 196 -14.85 7.79 15.14
C MET A 196 -14.85 6.44 14.44
N VAL A 197 -13.67 5.83 14.22
CA VAL A 197 -13.58 4.46 13.68
C VAL A 197 -14.37 3.48 14.52
N GLY A 198 -14.27 3.58 15.86
CA GLY A 198 -15.03 2.71 16.77
C GLY A 198 -16.55 2.81 16.59
N ARG A 199 -17.08 4.03 16.42
CA ARG A 199 -18.51 4.27 16.14
C ARG A 199 -18.93 3.70 14.78
N VAL A 200 -18.15 3.98 13.75
CA VAL A 200 -18.42 3.49 12.40
C VAL A 200 -18.39 1.95 12.34
N LEU A 201 -17.37 1.34 12.93
CA LEU A 201 -17.27 -0.14 12.98
C LEU A 201 -18.50 -0.77 13.64
N LYS A 202 -19.03 -0.17 14.71
CA LYS A 202 -20.27 -0.65 15.34
C LYS A 202 -21.45 -0.54 14.38
N THR A 203 -21.60 0.57 13.67
CA THR A 203 -22.68 0.76 12.69
C THR A 203 -22.63 -0.27 11.55
N ILE A 204 -21.45 -0.49 10.95
CA ILE A 204 -21.33 -1.46 9.85
C ILE A 204 -21.40 -2.93 10.33
N GLU A 205 -21.05 -3.21 11.61
CA GLU A 205 -21.27 -4.50 12.25
C GLU A 205 -22.75 -4.78 12.47
N GLU A 206 -23.53 -3.79 12.94
CA GLU A 206 -24.99 -3.85 13.07
C GLU A 206 -25.69 -4.07 11.71
N GLN A 207 -25.08 -3.63 10.61
CA GLN A 207 -25.55 -3.86 9.24
C GLN A 207 -25.14 -5.25 8.70
N GLY A 208 -24.38 -6.04 9.44
CA GLY A 208 -23.94 -7.37 9.03
C GLY A 208 -22.87 -7.35 7.93
N LEU A 209 -22.06 -6.28 7.81
CA LEU A 209 -21.02 -6.14 6.80
C LEU A 209 -19.62 -6.51 7.34
N VAL A 210 -19.44 -6.48 8.63
CA VAL A 210 -18.18 -6.85 9.30
C VAL A 210 -18.47 -7.50 10.65
N THR A 211 -17.60 -8.38 11.10
CA THR A 211 -17.57 -8.87 12.47
C THR A 211 -16.28 -8.41 13.14
N VAL A 212 -16.36 -7.80 14.34
CA VAL A 212 -15.22 -7.20 15.02
C VAL A 212 -14.94 -7.92 16.34
N LYS A 213 -13.75 -8.53 16.45
CA LYS A 213 -13.25 -9.15 17.69
C LYS A 213 -11.88 -8.55 18.06
N GLY A 214 -11.87 -7.45 18.80
CA GLY A 214 -10.64 -6.76 19.17
C GLY A 214 -9.91 -6.14 17.99
N LYS A 215 -8.76 -6.72 17.60
CA LYS A 215 -7.97 -6.34 16.42
C LYS A 215 -8.27 -7.21 15.19
N THR A 216 -9.02 -8.28 15.37
CA THR A 216 -9.38 -9.20 14.29
C THR A 216 -10.75 -8.80 13.77
N MET A 217 -10.87 -8.64 12.47
CA MET A 217 -12.11 -8.28 11.80
C MET A 217 -12.33 -9.22 10.61
N VAL A 218 -13.58 -9.62 10.40
CA VAL A 218 -13.97 -10.39 9.21
C VAL A 218 -14.87 -9.52 8.36
N VAL A 219 -14.41 -9.19 7.17
CA VAL A 219 -15.17 -8.45 6.17
C VAL A 219 -16.04 -9.46 5.43
N LEU A 220 -17.36 -9.36 5.65
CA LEU A 220 -18.31 -10.38 5.20
C LEU A 220 -18.60 -10.25 3.70
N GLY A 221 -18.84 -11.39 3.04
CA GLY A 221 -19.18 -11.43 1.61
C GLY A 221 -18.00 -11.17 0.64
N THR A 222 -16.78 -10.96 1.15
CA THR A 222 -15.56 -10.87 0.33
C THR A 222 -14.91 -12.25 0.17
N ARG A 223 -14.57 -12.64 -1.06
CA ARG A 223 -13.84 -13.87 -1.38
C ARG A 223 -12.84 -13.61 -2.49
#